data_ea3bd4a9bd1757a506ae1340f017c68b
#
_entry.id   ea3bd4a9bd1757a506ae1340f017c68b
#
_cell.length_a   1.000
_cell.length_b   1.000
_cell.length_c   1.000
_cell.angle_alpha   90.00
_cell.angle_beta   90.00
_cell.angle_gamma   90.00
#
_symmetry.space_group_name_H-M   'P 1'
#
loop_
_entity.id
_entity.type
_entity.pdbx_description
1 polymer ?
#
loop_
_entity_poly.entity_id
_entity_poly.type
_entity_poly.pdbx_seq_one_letter_code
_entity_poly.pdbx_strand_id
1 'polypeptide(L)'
;PKSLRGFLSYTLPISVEFYNWRDFSDENIKEIKRAMNYVFEYLKNDPIDEIFPNESYWNTQKWGPMPEDKSRKRAIILEAAKIAPKIIPIYSHRYMPCIKLPDPPVLSIHYTDVIYYGKNLYDYFLREFSKNPLKPVGKCQYVPFWSDLY
;
A
#
# COMPACT_ATOMS: atom_id res chain seq x y z
N PRO A 1 -4.86 2.59 11.88
CA PRO A 1 -6.22 2.02 11.92
C PRO A 1 -6.51 1.36 13.28
N LYS A 2 -7.78 1.39 13.73
CA LYS A 2 -8.18 0.83 15.02
C LYS A 2 -7.99 -0.69 15.07
N SER A 3 -8.33 -1.38 14.00
CA SER A 3 -8.16 -2.84 13.86
C SER A 3 -6.70 -3.27 14.03
N LEU A 4 -5.75 -2.57 13.40
CA LEU A 4 -4.32 -2.86 13.56
C LEU A 4 -3.85 -2.61 15.01
N ARG A 5 -4.27 -1.51 15.63
CA ARG A 5 -3.93 -1.24 17.05
C ARG A 5 -4.49 -2.30 17.98
N GLY A 6 -5.75 -2.71 17.77
CA GLY A 6 -6.39 -3.79 18.51
C GLY A 6 -5.61 -5.09 18.35
N PHE A 7 -5.29 -5.49 17.12
CA PHE A 7 -4.50 -6.68 16.86
C PHE A 7 -3.14 -6.65 17.59
N LEU A 8 -2.36 -5.58 17.42
CA LEU A 8 -1.04 -5.45 18.05
C LEU A 8 -1.08 -5.33 19.57
N SER A 9 -2.23 -5.02 20.17
CA SER A 9 -2.38 -5.01 21.64
C SER A 9 -2.47 -6.42 22.25
N TYR A 10 -2.95 -7.40 21.47
CA TYR A 10 -3.09 -8.79 21.91
C TYR A 10 -1.96 -9.70 21.43
N THR A 11 -1.42 -9.42 20.25
CA THR A 11 -0.42 -10.27 19.62
C THR A 11 0.75 -9.46 19.11
N LEU A 12 1.94 -10.03 19.18
CA LEU A 12 3.10 -9.55 18.45
C LEU A 12 3.51 -10.65 17.47
N PRO A 13 3.27 -10.46 16.17
CA PRO A 13 3.77 -11.41 15.18
C PRO A 13 5.29 -11.45 15.23
N ILE A 14 5.86 -12.65 15.27
CA ILE A 14 7.31 -12.87 15.33
C ILE A 14 7.76 -13.46 14.00
N SER A 15 8.30 -12.63 13.13
CA SER A 15 8.94 -13.05 11.87
C SER A 15 9.77 -11.87 11.37
N VAL A 16 10.81 -12.16 10.62
CA VAL A 16 11.65 -11.12 9.97
C VAL A 16 10.88 -10.23 8.99
N GLU A 17 9.75 -10.70 8.51
CA GLU A 17 8.90 -9.98 7.56
C GLU A 17 7.86 -9.05 8.24
N PHE A 18 7.62 -9.24 9.55
CA PHE A 18 6.73 -8.35 10.31
C PHE A 18 7.46 -7.14 10.85
N TYR A 19 6.88 -5.97 10.69
CA TYR A 19 7.40 -4.76 11.32
C TYR A 19 7.16 -4.77 12.82
N ASN A 20 8.21 -4.53 13.60
CA ASN A 20 8.13 -4.55 15.06
C ASN A 20 7.59 -3.23 15.63
N TRP A 21 6.28 -3.11 15.72
CA TRP A 21 5.60 -1.91 16.24
C TRP A 21 5.75 -1.72 17.77
N ARG A 22 6.45 -2.60 18.46
CA ARG A 22 6.72 -2.50 19.91
C ARG A 22 8.16 -2.14 20.25
N ASP A 23 9.02 -2.14 19.26
CA ASP A 23 10.40 -1.69 19.42
C ASP A 23 10.48 -0.19 19.10
N PHE A 24 10.81 0.59 20.12
CA PHE A 24 10.94 2.04 20.04
C PHE A 24 12.41 2.51 19.88
N SER A 25 13.32 1.61 19.52
CA SER A 25 14.68 1.99 19.15
C SER A 25 14.68 2.93 17.94
N ASP A 26 15.67 3.80 17.86
CA ASP A 26 15.79 4.76 16.75
C ASP A 26 15.94 4.04 15.40
N GLU A 27 16.63 2.91 15.37
CA GLU A 27 16.81 2.07 14.19
C GLU A 27 15.49 1.54 13.67
N ASN A 28 14.69 0.92 14.54
CA ASN A 28 13.40 0.35 14.15
C ASN A 28 12.38 1.44 13.75
N ILE A 29 12.34 2.56 14.48
CA ILE A 29 11.51 3.71 14.11
C ILE A 29 11.89 4.25 12.72
N LYS A 30 13.18 4.31 12.41
CA LYS A 30 13.69 4.75 11.12
C LYS A 30 13.30 3.78 9.99
N GLU A 31 13.38 2.48 10.25
CA GLU A 31 12.97 1.44 9.30
C GLU A 31 11.46 1.52 9.00
N ILE A 32 10.62 1.60 10.02
CA ILE A 32 9.17 1.75 9.86
C ILE A 32 8.83 3.03 9.07
N LYS A 33 9.46 4.16 9.40
CA LYS A 33 9.27 5.41 8.66
C LYS A 33 9.71 5.30 7.20
N ARG A 34 10.82 4.61 6.94
CA ARG A 34 11.28 4.32 5.57
C ARG A 34 10.24 3.50 4.81
N ALA A 35 9.73 2.43 5.42
CA ALA A 35 8.69 1.59 4.80
C ALA A 35 7.40 2.38 4.53
N MET A 36 6.97 3.25 5.44
CA MET A 36 5.79 4.12 5.24
C MET A 36 5.94 5.10 4.09
N ASN A 37 7.15 5.56 3.81
CA ASN A 37 7.45 6.55 2.78
C ASN A 37 7.95 5.93 1.49
N TYR A 38 8.32 4.67 1.49
CA TYR A 38 8.95 3.97 0.36
C TYR A 38 8.23 4.21 -0.97
N VAL A 39 6.90 4.04 -0.96
CA VAL A 39 6.09 4.18 -2.17
C VAL A 39 6.12 5.61 -2.73
N PHE A 40 6.10 6.62 -1.86
CA PHE A 40 6.17 8.03 -2.30
C PHE A 40 7.57 8.41 -2.76
N GLU A 41 8.60 7.82 -2.19
CA GLU A 41 9.98 8.09 -2.57
C GLU A 41 10.29 7.54 -3.97
N TYR A 42 9.84 6.33 -4.32
CA TYR A 42 10.06 5.85 -5.68
C TYR A 42 9.26 6.64 -6.73
N LEU A 43 8.03 7.08 -6.42
CA LEU A 43 7.27 7.95 -7.33
C LEU A 43 8.01 9.25 -7.66
N LYS A 44 8.82 9.76 -6.72
CA LYS A 44 9.62 10.97 -6.93
C LYS A 44 10.92 10.71 -7.67
N ASN A 45 11.62 9.66 -7.34
CA ASN A 45 13.04 9.51 -7.60
C ASN A 45 13.37 8.44 -8.66
N ASP A 46 12.59 7.36 -8.74
CA ASP A 46 12.89 6.26 -9.65
C ASP A 46 12.49 6.59 -11.09
N PRO A 47 13.06 5.92 -12.09
CA PRO A 47 12.72 6.14 -13.49
C PRO A 47 11.23 5.94 -13.74
N ILE A 48 10.56 6.99 -14.25
CA ILE A 48 9.08 6.98 -14.41
C ILE A 48 8.60 5.88 -15.35
N ASP A 49 9.42 5.46 -16.31
CA ASP A 49 9.06 4.39 -17.25
C ASP A 49 9.22 2.99 -16.64
N GLU A 50 9.97 2.86 -15.55
CA GLU A 50 10.00 1.63 -14.75
C GLU A 50 8.77 1.55 -13.83
N ILE A 51 8.29 2.70 -13.35
CA ILE A 51 7.09 2.82 -12.52
C ILE A 51 5.83 2.55 -13.36
N PHE A 52 5.76 3.15 -14.56
CA PHE A 52 4.66 3.00 -15.51
C PHE A 52 5.20 2.49 -16.85
N PRO A 53 5.49 1.19 -16.97
CA PRO A 53 6.14 0.62 -18.15
C PRO A 53 5.28 0.65 -19.41
N ASN A 54 3.98 0.74 -19.26
CA ASN A 54 3.03 0.85 -20.36
C ASN A 54 1.68 1.41 -19.90
N GLU A 55 0.76 1.65 -20.84
CA GLU A 55 -0.53 2.27 -20.57
C GLU A 55 -1.44 1.44 -19.65
N SER A 56 -1.24 0.14 -19.50
CA SER A 56 -2.08 -0.69 -18.63
C SER A 56 -1.91 -0.37 -17.14
N TYR A 57 -0.80 0.25 -16.78
CA TYR A 57 -0.53 0.73 -15.42
C TYR A 57 -1.00 2.19 -15.19
N TRP A 58 -1.56 2.83 -16.23
CA TRP A 58 -1.98 4.22 -16.20
C TRP A 58 -3.49 4.35 -16.19
N ASN A 59 -4.05 4.97 -15.16
CA ASN A 59 -5.49 5.17 -15.08
C ASN A 59 -5.93 6.37 -15.96
N THR A 60 -6.23 6.09 -17.22
CA THR A 60 -6.64 7.11 -18.20
C THR A 60 -7.93 7.82 -17.80
N GLN A 61 -8.83 7.18 -17.06
CA GLN A 61 -10.09 7.80 -16.62
C GLN A 61 -9.85 8.86 -15.54
N LYS A 62 -8.82 8.69 -14.72
CA LYS A 62 -8.49 9.61 -13.62
C LYS A 62 -7.48 10.67 -14.03
N TRP A 63 -6.49 10.29 -14.85
CA TRP A 63 -5.33 11.13 -15.13
C TRP A 63 -5.26 11.59 -16.58
N GLY A 64 -6.25 11.22 -17.43
CA GLY A 64 -6.23 11.47 -18.85
C GLY A 64 -5.26 10.56 -19.61
N PRO A 65 -5.04 10.78 -20.91
CA PRO A 65 -4.09 9.99 -21.70
C PRO A 65 -2.68 10.04 -21.10
N MET A 66 -1.98 8.91 -21.12
CA MET A 66 -0.61 8.83 -20.59
C MET A 66 0.32 9.71 -21.46
N PRO A 67 1.00 10.71 -20.88
CA PRO A 67 1.92 11.54 -21.64
C PRO A 67 3.17 10.77 -22.09
N GLU A 68 3.69 11.10 -23.27
CA GLU A 68 5.02 10.64 -23.70
C GLU A 68 6.13 11.34 -22.91
N ASP A 69 5.94 12.63 -22.58
CA ASP A 69 6.89 13.40 -21.78
C ASP A 69 6.97 12.89 -20.33
N LYS A 70 8.16 12.45 -19.93
CA LYS A 70 8.44 11.85 -18.63
C LYS A 70 8.20 12.81 -17.46
N SER A 71 8.53 14.09 -17.65
CA SER A 71 8.37 15.10 -16.59
C SER A 71 6.90 15.41 -16.36
N ARG A 72 6.12 15.47 -17.44
CA ARG A 72 4.66 15.65 -17.36
C ARG A 72 3.98 14.44 -16.75
N LYS A 73 4.39 13.23 -17.15
CA LYS A 73 3.91 11.98 -16.55
C LYS A 73 4.12 11.99 -15.04
N ARG A 74 5.33 12.30 -14.59
CA ARG A 74 5.67 12.41 -13.16
C ARG A 74 4.86 13.49 -12.44
N ALA A 75 4.71 14.68 -13.06
CA ALA A 75 3.94 15.76 -12.46
C ALA A 75 2.49 15.36 -12.17
N ILE A 76 1.83 14.68 -13.11
CA ILE A 76 0.45 14.19 -12.96
C ILE A 76 0.35 13.21 -11.80
N ILE A 77 1.25 12.25 -11.72
CA ILE A 77 1.23 11.22 -10.65
C ILE A 77 1.52 11.83 -9.28
N LEU A 78 2.47 12.74 -9.18
CA LEU A 78 2.77 13.41 -7.91
C LEU A 78 1.60 14.30 -7.46
N GLU A 79 0.87 14.92 -8.40
CA GLU A 79 -0.35 15.67 -8.07
C GLU A 79 -1.45 14.72 -7.58
N ALA A 80 -1.69 13.60 -8.29
CA ALA A 80 -2.65 12.58 -7.88
C ALA A 80 -2.30 11.98 -6.50
N ALA A 81 -1.03 11.78 -6.23
CA ALA A 81 -0.57 11.23 -4.95
C ALA A 81 -0.79 12.15 -3.74
N LYS A 82 -1.08 13.44 -3.93
CA LYS A 82 -1.36 14.37 -2.81
C LYS A 82 -2.57 13.99 -1.97
N ILE A 83 -3.55 13.30 -2.56
CA ILE A 83 -4.74 12.82 -1.85
C ILE A 83 -4.56 11.43 -1.26
N ALA A 84 -3.43 10.78 -1.51
CA ALA A 84 -3.16 9.44 -1.02
C ALA A 84 -3.10 9.42 0.51
N PRO A 85 -3.88 8.60 1.20
CA PRO A 85 -3.70 8.40 2.63
C PRO A 85 -2.34 7.75 2.90
N LYS A 86 -1.76 8.08 4.04
CA LYS A 86 -0.58 7.35 4.54
C LYS A 86 -0.90 5.87 4.62
N ILE A 87 0.09 5.06 4.34
CA ILE A 87 0.01 3.61 4.46
C ILE A 87 0.90 3.15 5.61
N ILE A 88 0.43 2.14 6.32
CA ILE A 88 1.11 1.56 7.46
C ILE A 88 1.55 0.15 7.07
N PRO A 89 2.85 -0.15 7.08
CA PRO A 89 3.35 -1.48 6.74
C PRO A 89 2.95 -2.49 7.82
N ILE A 90 2.53 -3.68 7.41
CA ILE A 90 2.15 -4.79 8.30
C ILE A 90 3.17 -5.91 8.19
N TYR A 91 3.37 -6.39 6.98
CA TYR A 91 4.21 -7.55 6.66
C TYR A 91 4.79 -7.37 5.25
N SER A 92 6.10 -7.44 5.09
CA SER A 92 6.74 -7.25 3.79
C SER A 92 6.17 -6.04 3.03
N HIS A 93 5.65 -6.23 1.82
CA HIS A 93 4.98 -5.19 1.02
C HIS A 93 3.44 -5.15 1.21
N ARG A 94 2.94 -5.55 2.37
CA ARG A 94 1.52 -5.44 2.76
C ARG A 94 1.29 -4.23 3.63
N TYR A 95 0.34 -3.42 3.23
CA TYR A 95 0.07 -2.13 3.84
C TYR A 95 -1.41 -1.94 4.17
N MET A 96 -1.67 -1.23 5.24
CA MET A 96 -3.02 -0.79 5.61
C MET A 96 -3.13 0.73 5.50
N PRO A 97 -4.10 1.27 4.74
CA PRO A 97 -4.27 2.70 4.59
C PRO A 97 -4.77 3.36 5.89
N CYS A 98 -4.26 4.55 6.17
CA CYS A 98 -4.67 5.36 7.31
C CYS A 98 -5.89 6.22 6.95
N ILE A 99 -7.05 5.60 6.86
CA ILE A 99 -8.33 6.24 6.51
C ILE A 99 -9.34 6.12 7.65
N LYS A 100 -10.39 6.96 7.61
CA LYS A 100 -11.46 6.97 8.63
C LYS A 100 -12.46 5.83 8.43
N LEU A 101 -11.95 4.62 8.29
CA LEU A 101 -12.74 3.40 8.27
C LEU A 101 -12.44 2.57 9.52
N PRO A 102 -13.44 1.90 10.11
CA PRO A 102 -13.20 1.05 11.28
C PRO A 102 -12.26 -0.11 10.97
N ASP A 103 -12.36 -0.68 9.77
CA ASP A 103 -11.62 -1.84 9.33
C ASP A 103 -11.23 -1.71 7.84
N PRO A 104 -10.19 -0.93 7.52
CA PRO A 104 -9.78 -0.68 6.15
C PRO A 104 -9.16 -1.92 5.49
N PRO A 105 -9.16 -1.98 4.14
CA PRO A 105 -8.55 -3.09 3.40
C PRO A 105 -7.04 -3.17 3.63
N VAL A 106 -6.47 -4.33 3.35
CA VAL A 106 -5.03 -4.52 3.24
C VAL A 106 -4.65 -4.57 1.76
N LEU A 107 -3.68 -3.77 1.39
CA LEU A 107 -3.14 -3.66 0.04
C LEU A 107 -1.78 -4.35 -0.04
N SER A 108 -1.51 -5.03 -1.12
CA SER A 108 -0.17 -5.36 -1.55
C SER A 108 0.28 -4.26 -2.50
N ILE A 109 1.44 -3.66 -2.23
CA ILE A 109 1.95 -2.54 -3.03
C ILE A 109 3.38 -2.83 -3.42
N HIS A 110 3.60 -2.99 -4.71
CA HIS A 110 4.93 -3.12 -5.30
C HIS A 110 5.00 -2.19 -6.52
N TYR A 111 5.66 -1.06 -6.39
CA TYR A 111 5.58 0.04 -7.36
C TYR A 111 4.13 0.45 -7.62
N THR A 112 3.69 0.43 -8.87
CA THR A 112 2.32 0.70 -9.30
C THR A 112 1.44 -0.55 -9.36
N ASP A 113 2.02 -1.71 -9.10
CA ASP A 113 1.23 -2.94 -8.92
C ASP A 113 0.61 -2.91 -7.52
N VAL A 114 -0.63 -2.45 -7.48
CA VAL A 114 -1.42 -2.34 -6.25
C VAL A 114 -2.58 -3.31 -6.35
N ILE A 115 -2.66 -4.27 -5.44
CA ILE A 115 -3.78 -5.21 -5.36
C ILE A 115 -4.40 -5.22 -3.97
N TYR A 116 -5.71 -5.44 -3.92
CA TYR A 116 -6.40 -5.72 -2.66
C TYR A 116 -6.06 -7.14 -2.20
N TYR A 117 -5.32 -7.24 -1.10
CA TYR A 117 -4.88 -8.52 -0.57
C TYR A 117 -5.79 -9.05 0.56
N GLY A 118 -6.61 -8.19 1.12
CA GLY A 118 -7.65 -8.54 2.09
C GLY A 118 -8.68 -7.42 2.21
N LYS A 119 -9.95 -7.79 2.42
CA LYS A 119 -11.04 -6.81 2.64
C LYS A 119 -10.82 -6.01 3.92
N ASN A 120 -10.13 -6.63 4.87
CA ASN A 120 -9.77 -6.11 6.17
C ASN A 120 -8.60 -6.91 6.73
N LEU A 121 -8.13 -6.54 7.94
CA LEU A 121 -7.00 -7.19 8.58
C LEU A 121 -7.24 -8.70 8.84
N TYR A 122 -8.43 -9.09 9.24
CA TYR A 122 -8.77 -10.49 9.50
C TYR A 122 -8.74 -11.32 8.20
N ASP A 123 -9.42 -10.86 7.15
CA ASP A 123 -9.42 -11.52 5.83
C ASP A 123 -8.00 -11.62 5.26
N TYR A 124 -7.16 -10.59 5.47
CA TYR A 124 -5.75 -10.60 5.10
C TYR A 124 -4.99 -11.73 5.79
N PHE A 125 -5.09 -11.84 7.12
CA PHE A 125 -4.36 -12.89 7.85
C PHE A 125 -4.79 -14.30 7.45
N LEU A 126 -6.07 -14.50 7.17
CA LEU A 126 -6.54 -15.76 6.63
C LEU A 126 -5.90 -16.07 5.28
N ARG A 127 -5.75 -15.07 4.41
CA ARG A 127 -5.16 -15.25 3.06
C ARG A 127 -3.66 -15.49 3.10
N GLU A 128 -2.95 -14.72 3.90
CA GLU A 128 -1.49 -14.82 3.96
C GLU A 128 -1.02 -16.11 4.62
N PHE A 129 -1.71 -16.57 5.68
CA PHE A 129 -1.23 -17.64 6.55
C PHE A 129 -2.08 -18.91 6.54
N SER A 130 -3.22 -18.95 5.83
CA SER A 130 -4.01 -20.16 5.70
C SER A 130 -3.36 -21.12 4.69
N LYS A 131 -3.42 -22.41 5.01
CA LYS A 131 -3.02 -23.48 4.07
C LYS A 131 -4.07 -23.75 2.99
N ASN A 132 -5.28 -23.24 3.15
CA ASN A 132 -6.38 -23.49 2.24
C ASN A 132 -6.48 -22.36 1.21
N PRO A 133 -6.69 -22.67 -0.09
CA PRO A 133 -6.92 -21.65 -1.10
C PRO A 133 -8.22 -20.89 -0.79
N LEU A 134 -8.14 -19.56 -0.73
CA LEU A 134 -9.30 -18.70 -0.53
C LEU A 134 -9.81 -18.15 -1.86
N LYS A 135 -11.12 -17.91 -1.91
CA LYS A 135 -11.73 -17.23 -3.06
C LYS A 135 -11.08 -15.86 -3.29
N PRO A 136 -11.08 -15.34 -4.54
CA PRO A 136 -10.59 -13.99 -4.82
C PRO A 136 -11.17 -12.96 -3.85
N VAL A 137 -10.41 -11.92 -3.55
CA VAL A 137 -10.88 -10.81 -2.71
C VAL A 137 -12.05 -10.16 -3.47
N GLY A 138 -13.24 -10.17 -2.88
CA GLY A 138 -14.40 -9.54 -3.51
C GLY A 138 -14.30 -8.02 -3.46
N LYS A 139 -15.42 -7.31 -3.71
CA LYS A 139 -15.47 -5.84 -3.70
C LYS A 139 -14.91 -5.30 -2.39
N CYS A 140 -13.89 -4.44 -2.50
CA CYS A 140 -13.26 -3.71 -1.40
C CYS A 140 -13.68 -2.25 -1.38
N GLN A 141 -13.43 -1.58 -0.27
CA GLN A 141 -13.65 -0.15 -0.15
C GLN A 141 -12.58 0.61 -0.94
N TYR A 142 -13.00 1.66 -1.64
CA TYR A 142 -12.11 2.54 -2.38
C TYR A 142 -11.16 3.29 -1.44
N VAL A 143 -9.90 3.31 -1.78
CA VAL A 143 -8.84 4.04 -1.07
C VAL A 143 -8.25 5.06 -2.05
N PRO A 144 -8.42 6.38 -1.81
CA PRO A 144 -7.96 7.42 -2.73
C PRO A 144 -6.53 7.20 -3.19
N PHE A 145 -6.26 7.41 -4.48
CA PHE A 145 -5.01 7.16 -5.18
C PHE A 145 -4.65 5.66 -5.29
N TRP A 146 -4.62 4.91 -4.18
CA TRP A 146 -4.20 3.51 -4.20
C TRP A 146 -5.13 2.62 -5.03
N SER A 147 -6.43 2.89 -4.95
CA SER A 147 -7.42 2.18 -5.78
C SER A 147 -7.42 2.64 -7.25
N ASP A 148 -6.79 3.74 -7.55
CA ASP A 148 -6.65 4.24 -8.92
C ASP A 148 -5.49 3.56 -9.67
N LEU A 149 -4.61 2.88 -8.92
CA LEU A 149 -3.51 2.05 -9.43
C LEU A 149 -3.90 0.57 -9.58
N TYR A 150 -5.06 0.16 -9.02
CA TYR A 150 -5.59 -1.22 -9.05
C TYR A 150 -6.25 -1.56 -10.37
#